data_dd78fb250c48f16b1547a35b51578618
#
_entry.id   dd78fb250c48f16b1547a35b51578618
#
_cell.length_a   1.000
_cell.length_b   1.000
_cell.length_c   1.000
_cell.angle_alpha   90.00
_cell.angle_beta   90.00
_cell.angle_gamma   90.00
#
_symmetry.space_group_name_H-M   'P 1'
#
loop_
_entity.id
_entity.type
_entity.pdbx_description
1 polymer ?
#
loop_
_entity_poly.entity_id
_entity_poly.type
_entity_poly.pdbx_seq_one_letter_code
_entity_poly.pdbx_strand_id
1 'polypeptide(L)'
;MSCLDLSAVELSASIKEGKTTVKEAVEAVFSRIEEREDSLNCYVTLDKEGALKSAEQIQKKIDAGELTGPLAGVPVAIKDNLCTEGLLTTCSSKILGNFVPTYSSEAVINLQKAGAVILGKTNMDEFAMGSTSETSAFGPTKNPWNTDHVPGGSSGGSAAAVAAGECFYALGSDTGGSIRQPAAYCGVVGMKPTYGTVSRYGLIAYGSSLDQIGPLSRNVSDCAAILEVISSHDKKDSTSVERDDTDFTSALVDDVKGMKIGIPRDYFKEGLDNEVRDKVLAAAKVLEEKGAIVEEFDLSLVEYAIPAYYTIAAAEASSNLERFDGVKYGFRAEDCEELHQMYKRSRSQGFGPEVKRRIMLGSFVLSSGYYDAYYLKALRVKALIKKAFDEAFAKYDVILAPCAPTTAPKLGASLSDPIKMYLSDIYTISVNLAGLPGISLPCGMDKNGLPIGLQLIGDCFKEKKLIQTAYSYEQARGAFPLAKEGK
;
A
#
# COMPACT_ATOMS: atom_id res chain seq x y z
N MET A 1 -27.25 -13.16 -4.70
CA MET A 1 -26.02 -12.56 -4.15
C MET A 1 -25.24 -12.07 -5.36
N SER A 2 -24.86 -10.81 -5.40
CA SER A 2 -24.04 -10.29 -6.51
C SER A 2 -22.65 -10.91 -6.43
N CYS A 3 -21.96 -11.14 -7.57
CA CYS A 3 -20.56 -11.58 -7.54
C CYS A 3 -19.66 -10.57 -6.79
N LEU A 4 -20.03 -9.29 -6.75
CA LEU A 4 -19.33 -8.24 -6.01
C LEU A 4 -19.37 -8.41 -4.49
N ASP A 5 -20.28 -9.24 -3.95
CA ASP A 5 -20.35 -9.56 -2.51
C ASP A 5 -19.30 -10.60 -2.09
N LEU A 6 -18.73 -11.35 -3.05
CA LEU A 6 -17.70 -12.37 -2.82
C LEU A 6 -16.34 -11.74 -2.52
N SER A 7 -15.50 -12.45 -1.79
CA SER A 7 -14.08 -12.17 -1.70
C SER A 7 -13.35 -12.56 -3.00
N ALA A 8 -12.08 -12.21 -3.14
CA ALA A 8 -11.29 -12.57 -4.33
C ALA A 8 -11.16 -14.10 -4.48
N VAL A 9 -10.84 -14.79 -3.38
CA VAL A 9 -10.71 -16.25 -3.39
C VAL A 9 -12.06 -16.94 -3.64
N GLU A 10 -13.16 -16.44 -3.04
CA GLU A 10 -14.51 -16.96 -3.27
C GLU A 10 -14.98 -16.75 -4.70
N LEU A 11 -14.65 -15.59 -5.31
CA LEU A 11 -14.98 -15.34 -6.73
C LEU A 11 -14.24 -16.34 -7.63
N SER A 12 -12.94 -16.54 -7.42
CA SER A 12 -12.17 -17.51 -8.20
C SER A 12 -12.75 -18.92 -8.07
N ALA A 13 -13.16 -19.33 -6.87
CA ALA A 13 -13.85 -20.61 -6.65
C ALA A 13 -15.18 -20.67 -7.42
N SER A 14 -16.00 -19.63 -7.33
CA SER A 14 -17.29 -19.52 -8.02
C SER A 14 -17.15 -19.61 -9.55
N ILE A 15 -16.10 -18.99 -10.12
CA ILE A 15 -15.79 -19.08 -11.56
C ILE A 15 -15.41 -20.50 -11.94
N LYS A 16 -14.53 -21.16 -11.19
CA LYS A 16 -14.11 -22.55 -11.44
C LYS A 16 -15.26 -23.58 -11.30
N GLU A 17 -16.22 -23.27 -10.47
CA GLU A 17 -17.44 -24.07 -10.32
C GLU A 17 -18.51 -23.76 -11.39
N GLY A 18 -18.26 -22.81 -12.29
CA GLY A 18 -19.21 -22.41 -13.35
C GLY A 18 -20.45 -21.66 -12.86
N LYS A 19 -20.42 -21.10 -11.62
CA LYS A 19 -21.53 -20.32 -11.05
C LYS A 19 -21.55 -18.89 -11.58
N THR A 20 -20.42 -18.38 -12.03
CA THR A 20 -20.24 -17.10 -12.73
C THR A 20 -19.07 -17.22 -13.69
N THR A 21 -18.95 -16.29 -14.62
CA THR A 21 -17.85 -16.24 -15.59
C THR A 21 -16.90 -15.09 -15.29
N VAL A 22 -15.66 -15.18 -15.79
CA VAL A 22 -14.68 -14.08 -15.69
C VAL A 22 -15.23 -12.80 -16.31
N LYS A 23 -15.92 -12.92 -17.46
CA LYS A 23 -16.53 -11.79 -18.16
C LYS A 23 -17.61 -11.11 -17.30
N GLU A 24 -18.54 -11.87 -16.71
CA GLU A 24 -19.57 -11.33 -15.82
C GLU A 24 -18.97 -10.62 -14.62
N ALA A 25 -17.90 -11.15 -14.03
CA ALA A 25 -17.19 -10.49 -12.92
C ALA A 25 -16.56 -9.16 -13.35
N VAL A 26 -15.92 -9.11 -14.52
CA VAL A 26 -15.34 -7.89 -15.09
C VAL A 26 -16.42 -6.85 -15.40
N GLU A 27 -17.51 -7.26 -16.06
CA GLU A 27 -18.64 -6.38 -16.38
C GLU A 27 -19.30 -5.80 -15.12
N ALA A 28 -19.49 -6.61 -14.07
CA ALA A 28 -20.03 -6.16 -12.79
C ALA A 28 -19.13 -5.12 -12.11
N VAL A 29 -17.80 -5.31 -12.18
CA VAL A 29 -16.84 -4.33 -11.63
C VAL A 29 -16.87 -3.03 -12.43
N PHE A 30 -16.87 -3.08 -13.78
CA PHE A 30 -16.97 -1.86 -14.59
C PHE A 30 -18.31 -1.13 -14.41
N SER A 31 -19.40 -1.86 -14.19
CA SER A 31 -20.68 -1.22 -13.81
C SER A 31 -20.56 -0.47 -12.49
N ARG A 32 -19.89 -1.06 -11.50
CA ARG A 32 -19.63 -0.41 -10.21
C ARG A 32 -18.71 0.83 -10.35
N ILE A 33 -17.70 0.76 -11.19
CA ILE A 33 -16.82 1.91 -11.51
C ILE A 33 -17.66 3.03 -12.15
N GLU A 34 -18.50 2.73 -13.14
CA GLU A 34 -19.37 3.71 -13.80
C GLU A 34 -20.35 4.40 -12.82
N GLU A 35 -20.77 3.71 -11.74
CA GLU A 35 -21.64 4.26 -10.71
C GLU A 35 -20.90 5.21 -9.74
N ARG A 36 -19.61 4.99 -9.44
CA ARG A 36 -18.94 5.62 -8.30
C ARG A 36 -17.72 6.46 -8.63
N GLU A 37 -17.00 6.17 -9.70
CA GLU A 37 -15.68 6.70 -10.01
C GLU A 37 -15.70 8.25 -10.16
N ASP A 38 -16.74 8.84 -10.73
CA ASP A 38 -16.89 10.30 -10.84
C ASP A 38 -16.86 11.01 -9.47
N SER A 39 -17.30 10.31 -8.41
CA SER A 39 -17.30 10.84 -7.05
C SER A 39 -16.02 10.53 -6.29
N LEU A 40 -15.28 9.47 -6.64
CA LEU A 40 -14.15 8.94 -5.86
C LEU A 40 -12.79 9.24 -6.49
N ASN A 41 -12.66 9.21 -7.83
CA ASN A 41 -11.40 9.40 -8.56
C ASN A 41 -10.32 8.39 -8.13
N CYS A 42 -10.69 7.10 -8.12
CA CYS A 42 -9.80 6.00 -7.73
C CYS A 42 -8.80 5.64 -8.81
N TYR A 43 -9.13 5.87 -10.10
CA TYR A 43 -8.33 5.46 -11.25
C TYR A 43 -7.77 6.66 -12.02
N VAL A 44 -6.55 6.49 -12.54
CA VAL A 44 -5.93 7.40 -13.54
C VAL A 44 -6.18 6.87 -14.95
N THR A 45 -6.16 5.56 -15.10
CA THR A 45 -6.35 4.88 -16.39
C THR A 45 -7.20 3.64 -16.19
N LEU A 46 -8.25 3.47 -16.99
CA LEU A 46 -9.07 2.26 -17.09
C LEU A 46 -8.83 1.58 -18.44
N ASP A 47 -8.76 0.25 -18.43
CA ASP A 47 -8.60 -0.57 -19.64
C ASP A 47 -9.75 -1.59 -19.77
N LYS A 48 -10.97 -1.09 -20.03
CA LYS A 48 -12.17 -1.93 -20.15
C LYS A 48 -12.06 -2.93 -21.31
N GLU A 49 -11.55 -2.49 -22.46
CA GLU A 49 -11.37 -3.36 -23.63
C GLU A 49 -10.35 -4.47 -23.38
N GLY A 50 -9.18 -4.12 -22.85
CA GLY A 50 -8.12 -5.09 -22.52
C GLY A 50 -8.57 -6.08 -21.46
N ALA A 51 -9.29 -5.61 -20.43
CA ALA A 51 -9.84 -6.44 -19.36
C ALA A 51 -10.86 -7.47 -19.90
N LEU A 52 -11.79 -7.05 -20.74
CA LEU A 52 -12.78 -7.96 -21.36
C LEU A 52 -12.11 -8.99 -22.29
N LYS A 53 -11.15 -8.56 -23.11
CA LYS A 53 -10.37 -9.45 -23.96
C LYS A 53 -9.57 -10.47 -23.15
N SER A 54 -8.94 -10.01 -22.06
CA SER A 54 -8.22 -10.87 -21.13
C SER A 54 -9.15 -11.86 -20.45
N ALA A 55 -10.35 -11.43 -20.04
CA ALA A 55 -11.36 -12.27 -19.40
C ALA A 55 -11.74 -13.48 -20.27
N GLU A 56 -11.95 -13.28 -21.58
CA GLU A 56 -12.27 -14.37 -22.51
C GLU A 56 -11.12 -15.40 -22.66
N GLN A 57 -9.87 -14.92 -22.64
CA GLN A 57 -8.70 -15.80 -22.73
C GLN A 57 -8.48 -16.57 -21.43
N ILE A 58 -8.64 -15.92 -20.29
CA ILE A 58 -8.48 -16.52 -18.96
C ILE A 58 -9.59 -17.55 -18.72
N GLN A 59 -10.86 -17.27 -19.10
CA GLN A 59 -11.95 -18.24 -18.99
C GLN A 59 -11.61 -19.54 -19.72
N LYS A 60 -11.13 -19.47 -20.97
CA LYS A 60 -10.73 -20.67 -21.73
C LYS A 60 -9.65 -21.50 -21.03
N LYS A 61 -8.68 -20.84 -20.38
CA LYS A 61 -7.63 -21.52 -19.61
C LYS A 61 -8.16 -22.16 -18.34
N ILE A 62 -9.12 -21.51 -17.66
CA ILE A 62 -9.80 -22.09 -16.49
C ILE A 62 -10.61 -23.33 -16.91
N ASP A 63 -11.38 -23.23 -18.00
CA ASP A 63 -12.20 -24.33 -18.52
C ASP A 63 -11.34 -25.51 -18.99
N ALA A 64 -10.12 -25.24 -19.48
CA ALA A 64 -9.13 -26.27 -19.85
C ALA A 64 -8.36 -26.84 -18.63
N GLY A 65 -8.58 -26.33 -17.42
CA GLY A 65 -7.86 -26.76 -16.21
C GLY A 65 -6.41 -26.28 -16.11
N GLU A 66 -6.01 -25.30 -16.95
CA GLU A 66 -4.66 -24.72 -16.95
C GLU A 66 -4.46 -23.69 -15.84
N LEU A 67 -5.53 -23.02 -15.41
CA LEU A 67 -5.54 -22.02 -14.33
C LEU A 67 -6.42 -22.49 -13.17
N THR A 68 -5.78 -22.95 -12.10
CA THR A 68 -6.45 -23.52 -10.91
C THR A 68 -6.22 -22.72 -9.63
N GLY A 69 -5.34 -21.70 -9.68
CA GLY A 69 -4.93 -20.89 -8.53
C GLY A 69 -6.07 -20.06 -7.92
N PRO A 70 -5.85 -19.53 -6.69
CA PRO A 70 -6.89 -18.82 -5.93
C PRO A 70 -7.26 -17.45 -6.49
N LEU A 71 -6.52 -16.91 -7.46
CA LEU A 71 -6.77 -15.61 -8.09
C LEU A 71 -7.14 -15.71 -9.58
N ALA A 72 -7.36 -16.95 -10.09
CA ALA A 72 -7.73 -17.16 -11.49
C ALA A 72 -9.09 -16.52 -11.80
N GLY A 73 -9.12 -15.64 -12.79
CA GLY A 73 -10.31 -14.91 -13.23
C GLY A 73 -10.69 -13.68 -12.41
N VAL A 74 -9.91 -13.32 -11.36
CA VAL A 74 -10.29 -12.23 -10.45
C VAL A 74 -9.81 -10.87 -10.95
N PRO A 75 -10.71 -9.86 -11.03
CA PRO A 75 -10.37 -8.48 -11.41
C PRO A 75 -9.51 -7.77 -10.35
N VAL A 76 -8.41 -7.13 -10.80
CA VAL A 76 -7.43 -6.43 -9.95
C VAL A 76 -7.13 -5.03 -10.44
N ALA A 77 -6.92 -4.10 -9.51
CA ALA A 77 -6.43 -2.76 -9.78
C ALA A 77 -4.93 -2.63 -9.42
N ILE A 78 -4.18 -1.88 -10.22
CA ILE A 78 -2.73 -1.76 -10.07
C ILE A 78 -2.35 -0.30 -9.77
N LYS A 79 -1.64 -0.06 -8.68
CA LYS A 79 -1.16 1.31 -8.35
C LYS A 79 -0.32 1.87 -9.50
N ASP A 80 -0.49 3.16 -9.77
CA ASP A 80 0.05 3.81 -10.97
C ASP A 80 1.58 4.01 -10.99
N ASN A 81 2.28 3.52 -9.98
CA ASN A 81 3.75 3.44 -9.98
C ASN A 81 4.31 2.03 -10.29
N LEU A 82 3.45 1.05 -10.55
CA LEU A 82 3.88 -0.26 -11.02
C LEU A 82 3.78 -0.32 -12.56
N CYS A 83 4.91 -0.47 -13.23
CA CYS A 83 4.93 -0.62 -14.69
C CYS A 83 4.05 -1.78 -15.13
N THR A 84 3.18 -1.51 -16.09
CA THR A 84 2.29 -2.48 -16.72
C THR A 84 2.43 -2.30 -18.22
N GLU A 85 2.96 -3.31 -18.91
CA GLU A 85 3.28 -3.25 -20.35
C GLU A 85 2.04 -2.86 -21.16
N GLY A 86 2.22 -1.87 -22.04
CA GLY A 86 1.18 -1.36 -22.92
C GLY A 86 0.12 -0.48 -22.27
N LEU A 87 0.17 -0.29 -20.92
CA LEU A 87 -0.80 0.52 -20.18
C LEU A 87 -0.13 1.77 -19.60
N LEU A 88 -0.72 2.94 -19.84
CA LEU A 88 -0.23 4.22 -19.36
C LEU A 88 0.10 4.14 -17.85
N THR A 89 1.31 4.55 -17.46
CA THR A 89 1.83 4.49 -16.09
C THR A 89 2.49 5.81 -15.74
N THR A 90 1.81 6.63 -14.95
CA THR A 90 2.17 8.06 -14.77
C THR A 90 2.76 8.39 -13.41
N CYS A 91 2.67 7.51 -12.41
CA CYS A 91 2.91 7.84 -10.99
C CYS A 91 2.06 9.02 -10.51
N SER A 92 0.88 9.22 -11.09
CA SER A 92 0.00 10.37 -10.86
C SER A 92 0.71 11.73 -11.06
N SER A 93 1.68 11.79 -11.99
CA SER A 93 2.52 12.95 -12.30
C SER A 93 2.44 13.37 -13.76
N LYS A 94 2.49 14.66 -14.01
CA LYS A 94 2.60 15.19 -15.38
C LYS A 94 3.90 14.79 -16.06
N ILE A 95 4.99 14.58 -15.30
CA ILE A 95 6.31 14.22 -15.85
C ILE A 95 6.27 12.87 -16.59
N LEU A 96 5.41 11.94 -16.18
CA LEU A 96 5.17 10.66 -16.83
C LEU A 96 3.79 10.55 -17.51
N GLY A 97 3.10 11.67 -17.71
CA GLY A 97 1.73 11.71 -18.25
C GLY A 97 1.54 11.06 -19.63
N ASN A 98 2.61 10.76 -20.34
CA ASN A 98 2.60 10.09 -21.65
C ASN A 98 3.45 8.80 -21.66
N PHE A 99 3.84 8.27 -20.49
CA PHE A 99 4.72 7.10 -20.42
C PHE A 99 3.93 5.81 -20.46
N VAL A 100 4.13 5.02 -21.52
CA VAL A 100 3.61 3.67 -21.66
C VAL A 100 4.79 2.70 -21.55
N PRO A 101 4.87 1.88 -20.48
CA PRO A 101 5.97 0.93 -20.30
C PRO A 101 5.99 -0.15 -21.39
N THR A 102 7.20 -0.59 -21.78
CA THR A 102 7.47 -1.71 -22.66
C THR A 102 7.71 -3.02 -21.91
N TYR A 103 7.46 -3.02 -20.60
CA TYR A 103 7.62 -4.15 -19.68
C TYR A 103 6.72 -3.99 -18.47
N SER A 104 6.38 -5.10 -17.84
CA SER A 104 5.63 -5.10 -16.58
C SER A 104 6.55 -5.31 -15.37
N SER A 105 6.12 -4.83 -14.19
CA SER A 105 6.73 -5.20 -12.92
C SER A 105 6.57 -6.70 -12.66
N GLU A 106 7.52 -7.31 -11.93
CA GLU A 106 7.47 -8.75 -11.65
C GLU A 106 6.20 -9.14 -10.89
N ALA A 107 5.74 -8.29 -9.95
CA ALA A 107 4.47 -8.52 -9.25
C ALA A 107 3.27 -8.57 -10.22
N VAL A 108 3.22 -7.69 -11.22
CA VAL A 108 2.18 -7.70 -12.27
C VAL A 108 2.30 -8.94 -13.15
N ILE A 109 3.51 -9.33 -13.54
CA ILE A 109 3.75 -10.57 -14.30
C ILE A 109 3.24 -11.78 -13.55
N ASN A 110 3.49 -11.88 -12.25
CA ASN A 110 3.04 -13.00 -11.42
C ASN A 110 1.51 -13.06 -11.31
N LEU A 111 0.84 -11.90 -11.15
CA LEU A 111 -0.62 -11.83 -11.18
C LEU A 111 -1.19 -12.25 -12.54
N GLN A 112 -0.60 -11.81 -13.64
CA GLN A 112 -1.03 -12.22 -14.99
C GLN A 112 -0.86 -13.73 -15.22
N LYS A 113 0.25 -14.31 -14.75
CA LYS A 113 0.49 -15.76 -14.79
C LYS A 113 -0.53 -16.54 -13.93
N ALA A 114 -0.97 -15.96 -12.82
CA ALA A 114 -2.01 -16.54 -11.97
C ALA A 114 -3.43 -16.38 -12.55
N GLY A 115 -3.58 -15.68 -13.67
CA GLY A 115 -4.85 -15.48 -14.34
C GLY A 115 -5.68 -14.33 -13.76
N ALA A 116 -5.07 -13.35 -13.11
CA ALA A 116 -5.75 -12.12 -12.69
C ALA A 116 -6.07 -11.23 -13.89
N VAL A 117 -7.21 -10.51 -13.85
CA VAL A 117 -7.64 -9.56 -14.88
C VAL A 117 -7.32 -8.14 -14.44
N ILE A 118 -6.41 -7.46 -15.14
CA ILE A 118 -6.05 -6.07 -14.82
C ILE A 118 -7.14 -5.13 -15.34
N LEU A 119 -7.68 -4.28 -14.44
CA LEU A 119 -8.73 -3.31 -14.74
C LEU A 119 -8.18 -1.96 -15.19
N GLY A 120 -7.03 -1.56 -14.63
CA GLY A 120 -6.45 -0.25 -14.85
C GLY A 120 -5.43 0.13 -13.78
N LYS A 121 -5.11 1.43 -13.75
CA LYS A 121 -4.09 2.04 -12.89
C LYS A 121 -4.76 2.97 -11.88
N THR A 122 -4.51 2.72 -10.59
CA THR A 122 -5.13 3.50 -9.51
C THR A 122 -4.37 4.77 -9.21
N ASN A 123 -5.13 5.81 -8.89
CA ASN A 123 -4.62 7.11 -8.48
C ASN A 123 -3.82 7.01 -7.17
N MET A 124 -2.91 7.95 -6.99
CA MET A 124 -1.97 7.95 -5.86
C MET A 124 -1.41 9.34 -5.61
N ASP A 125 -0.74 9.56 -4.48
CA ASP A 125 0.11 10.73 -4.34
C ASP A 125 1.25 10.69 -5.36
N GLU A 126 1.57 11.84 -5.95
CA GLU A 126 2.58 11.97 -7.00
C GLU A 126 3.91 11.32 -6.59
N PHE A 127 4.41 10.34 -7.39
CA PHE A 127 5.61 9.53 -7.13
C PHE A 127 5.63 8.88 -5.74
N ALA A 128 4.48 8.52 -5.20
CA ALA A 128 4.32 7.97 -3.86
C ALA A 128 4.76 8.93 -2.72
N MET A 129 4.82 10.22 -2.98
CA MET A 129 5.25 11.28 -2.06
C MET A 129 4.05 12.01 -1.46
N GLY A 130 3.43 11.40 -0.46
CA GLY A 130 2.28 11.92 0.26
C GLY A 130 1.62 10.83 1.09
N SER A 131 0.61 11.24 1.86
CA SER A 131 -0.14 10.35 2.77
C SER A 131 -1.65 10.60 2.71
N THR A 132 -2.13 11.31 1.65
CA THR A 132 -3.54 11.73 1.54
C THR A 132 -4.14 11.49 0.16
N SER A 133 -3.33 11.21 -0.87
CA SER A 133 -3.71 11.12 -2.29
C SER A 133 -4.33 12.42 -2.84
N GLU A 134 -3.89 13.56 -2.28
CA GLU A 134 -4.28 14.91 -2.73
C GLU A 134 -3.25 15.53 -3.66
N THR A 135 -2.02 14.97 -3.75
CA THR A 135 -0.93 15.52 -4.55
C THR A 135 -0.92 15.07 -6.01
N SER A 136 -1.87 14.23 -6.41
CA SER A 136 -2.02 13.74 -7.77
C SER A 136 -2.24 14.84 -8.79
N ALA A 137 -1.55 14.76 -9.94
CA ALA A 137 -1.78 15.65 -11.07
C ALA A 137 -3.16 15.46 -11.75
N PHE A 138 -3.85 14.36 -11.44
CA PHE A 138 -5.17 13.99 -11.97
C PHE A 138 -6.31 14.28 -10.98
N GLY A 139 -6.03 15.05 -9.94
CA GLY A 139 -6.99 15.39 -8.88
C GLY A 139 -6.96 14.42 -7.69
N PRO A 140 -7.56 14.81 -6.56
CA PRO A 140 -7.56 14.04 -5.34
C PRO A 140 -8.48 12.81 -5.44
N THR A 141 -8.05 11.68 -4.87
CA THR A 141 -8.96 10.59 -4.56
C THR A 141 -9.72 10.89 -3.28
N LYS A 142 -10.97 10.46 -3.19
CA LYS A 142 -11.83 10.68 -2.02
C LYS A 142 -12.11 9.37 -1.28
N ASN A 143 -12.40 9.50 0.01
CA ASN A 143 -12.70 8.35 0.85
C ASN A 143 -14.13 7.83 0.54
N PRO A 144 -14.31 6.53 0.23
CA PRO A 144 -15.62 5.99 -0.13
C PRO A 144 -16.63 5.94 1.03
N TRP A 145 -16.19 6.10 2.28
CA TRP A 145 -17.06 6.21 3.45
C TRP A 145 -17.64 7.63 3.62
N ASN A 146 -16.86 8.63 3.23
CA ASN A 146 -17.28 10.03 3.24
C ASN A 146 -16.38 10.83 2.28
N THR A 147 -16.95 11.33 1.20
CA THR A 147 -16.22 12.02 0.12
C THR A 147 -15.64 13.38 0.51
N ASP A 148 -15.95 13.92 1.70
CA ASP A 148 -15.29 15.09 2.27
C ASP A 148 -13.93 14.74 2.92
N HIS A 149 -13.56 13.46 2.99
CA HIS A 149 -12.38 12.97 3.66
C HIS A 149 -11.39 12.33 2.68
N VAL A 150 -10.11 12.29 3.07
CA VAL A 150 -9.07 11.66 2.28
C VAL A 150 -9.11 10.13 2.44
N PRO A 151 -8.74 9.34 1.42
CA PRO A 151 -8.61 7.88 1.53
C PRO A 151 -7.32 7.45 2.22
N GLY A 152 -6.43 8.41 2.55
CA GLY A 152 -5.05 8.14 2.87
C GLY A 152 -4.16 8.07 1.63
N GLY A 153 -2.89 7.73 1.85
CA GLY A 153 -1.90 7.67 0.77
C GLY A 153 -0.57 7.02 1.19
N SER A 154 0.26 6.80 0.21
CA SER A 154 0.11 7.18 -1.22
C SER A 154 -0.71 6.22 -2.06
N SER A 155 -1.13 5.03 -1.57
CA SER A 155 -1.97 4.07 -2.32
C SER A 155 -3.47 4.32 -2.09
N GLY A 156 -3.92 5.61 -2.06
CA GLY A 156 -5.30 5.96 -1.74
C GLY A 156 -6.31 5.46 -2.77
N GLY A 157 -6.02 5.58 -4.06
CA GLY A 157 -6.87 5.02 -5.11
C GLY A 157 -7.02 3.50 -5.00
N SER A 158 -5.93 2.78 -4.68
CA SER A 158 -5.99 1.32 -4.47
C SER A 158 -6.86 0.94 -3.28
N ALA A 159 -6.72 1.64 -2.14
CA ALA A 159 -7.52 1.37 -0.94
C ALA A 159 -8.99 1.74 -1.13
N ALA A 160 -9.25 2.91 -1.75
CA ALA A 160 -10.60 3.39 -2.03
C ALA A 160 -11.34 2.48 -3.02
N ALA A 161 -10.68 2.03 -4.10
CA ALA A 161 -11.28 1.12 -5.07
C ALA A 161 -11.70 -0.21 -4.45
N VAL A 162 -10.85 -0.80 -3.57
CA VAL A 162 -11.20 -2.03 -2.84
C VAL A 162 -12.39 -1.79 -1.90
N ALA A 163 -12.38 -0.70 -1.12
CA ALA A 163 -13.44 -0.37 -0.18
C ALA A 163 -14.77 -0.03 -0.87
N ALA A 164 -14.72 0.57 -2.07
CA ALA A 164 -15.88 0.92 -2.88
C ALA A 164 -16.46 -0.28 -3.63
N GLY A 165 -15.74 -1.39 -3.74
CA GLY A 165 -16.11 -2.51 -4.60
C GLY A 165 -15.83 -2.31 -6.08
N GLU A 166 -14.96 -1.36 -6.44
CA GLU A 166 -14.49 -1.10 -7.81
C GLU A 166 -13.37 -2.05 -8.25
N CYS A 167 -12.94 -2.92 -7.39
CA CYS A 167 -12.13 -4.10 -7.65
C CYS A 167 -12.26 -5.10 -6.48
N PHE A 168 -11.80 -6.32 -6.69
CA PHE A 168 -11.77 -7.32 -5.62
C PHE A 168 -10.56 -7.14 -4.72
N TYR A 169 -9.43 -6.76 -5.30
CA TYR A 169 -8.19 -6.43 -4.61
C TYR A 169 -7.35 -5.48 -5.47
N ALA A 170 -6.35 -4.90 -4.85
CA ALA A 170 -5.41 -4.03 -5.53
C ALA A 170 -3.96 -4.27 -5.08
N LEU A 171 -2.99 -3.88 -5.92
CA LEU A 171 -1.62 -3.72 -5.48
C LEU A 171 -1.37 -2.26 -5.09
N GLY A 172 -0.58 -2.10 -4.02
CA GLY A 172 -0.04 -0.83 -3.57
C GLY A 172 1.47 -0.86 -3.45
N SER A 173 2.06 0.26 -3.03
CA SER A 173 3.45 0.35 -2.60
C SER A 173 3.55 1.10 -1.29
N ASP A 174 4.49 0.70 -0.42
CA ASP A 174 4.65 1.22 0.93
C ASP A 174 6.12 1.58 1.17
N THR A 175 6.40 2.86 1.33
CA THR A 175 7.72 3.40 1.63
C THR A 175 7.81 3.88 3.08
N GLY A 176 6.69 4.36 3.63
CA GLY A 176 6.58 4.85 5.00
C GLY A 176 5.21 4.59 5.65
N GLY A 177 4.38 3.72 5.05
CA GLY A 177 3.02 3.45 5.50
C GLY A 177 2.00 3.42 4.38
N SER A 178 2.43 3.64 3.12
CA SER A 178 1.55 3.95 1.99
C SER A 178 0.67 2.80 1.48
N ILE A 179 0.68 1.63 2.10
CA ILE A 179 -0.33 0.57 1.98
C ILE A 179 -1.18 0.53 3.25
N ARG A 180 -0.53 0.51 4.43
CA ARG A 180 -1.16 0.27 5.72
C ARG A 180 -2.04 1.43 6.18
N GLN A 181 -1.57 2.67 6.03
CA GLN A 181 -2.33 3.86 6.42
C GLN A 181 -3.59 4.05 5.57
N PRO A 182 -3.57 4.01 4.21
CA PRO A 182 -4.79 4.09 3.44
C PRO A 182 -5.71 2.88 3.65
N ALA A 183 -5.17 1.68 3.93
CA ALA A 183 -5.98 0.54 4.34
C ALA A 183 -6.76 0.82 5.64
N ALA A 184 -6.12 1.44 6.64
CA ALA A 184 -6.76 1.85 7.88
C ALA A 184 -7.88 2.87 7.66
N TYR A 185 -7.65 3.88 6.83
CA TYR A 185 -8.62 4.95 6.55
C TYR A 185 -9.79 4.51 5.66
N CYS A 186 -9.59 3.51 4.81
CA CYS A 186 -10.63 2.97 3.95
C CYS A 186 -11.31 1.70 4.51
N GLY A 187 -10.86 1.18 5.66
CA GLY A 187 -11.47 0.02 6.29
C GLY A 187 -11.23 -1.29 5.52
N VAL A 188 -10.06 -1.45 4.92
CA VAL A 188 -9.64 -2.65 4.19
C VAL A 188 -8.38 -3.25 4.83
N VAL A 189 -7.98 -4.44 4.39
CA VAL A 189 -6.74 -5.09 4.81
C VAL A 189 -5.62 -4.66 3.86
N GLY A 190 -4.50 -4.19 4.42
CA GLY A 190 -3.32 -3.83 3.63
C GLY A 190 -2.04 -4.36 4.26
N MET A 191 -1.21 -5.05 3.51
CA MET A 191 0.01 -5.66 4.03
C MET A 191 1.26 -5.18 3.30
N LYS A 192 2.22 -4.67 4.05
CA LYS A 192 3.59 -4.48 3.60
C LYS A 192 4.42 -5.68 4.07
N PRO A 193 4.92 -6.54 3.17
CA PRO A 193 5.80 -7.64 3.57
C PRO A 193 7.18 -7.13 4.01
N THR A 194 8.03 -8.02 4.47
CA THR A 194 9.44 -7.75 4.72
C THR A 194 10.10 -7.24 3.45
N TYR A 195 11.00 -6.26 3.60
CA TYR A 195 11.78 -5.72 2.48
C TYR A 195 12.52 -6.85 1.74
N GLY A 196 12.30 -6.91 0.42
CA GLY A 196 12.88 -7.94 -0.45
C GLY A 196 12.03 -9.21 -0.63
N THR A 197 10.90 -9.35 0.04
CA THR A 197 9.96 -10.50 -0.16
C THR A 197 9.28 -10.45 -1.53
N VAL A 198 8.92 -9.26 -2.01
CA VAL A 198 8.37 -9.03 -3.34
C VAL A 198 9.38 -8.24 -4.17
N SER A 199 9.66 -8.68 -5.39
CA SER A 199 10.56 -7.97 -6.29
C SER A 199 10.09 -6.55 -6.56
N ARG A 200 11.03 -5.59 -6.54
CA ARG A 200 10.80 -4.19 -6.91
C ARG A 200 11.08 -3.90 -8.38
N TYR A 201 11.43 -4.91 -9.19
CA TYR A 201 11.59 -4.71 -10.62
C TYR A 201 10.29 -4.20 -11.25
N GLY A 202 10.39 -3.07 -11.94
CA GLY A 202 9.25 -2.38 -12.53
C GLY A 202 8.41 -1.54 -11.56
N LEU A 203 8.78 -1.44 -10.28
CA LEU A 203 8.29 -0.40 -9.37
C LEU A 203 9.09 0.88 -9.63
N ILE A 204 8.40 1.96 -9.98
CA ILE A 204 9.02 3.28 -10.12
C ILE A 204 9.40 3.78 -8.73
N ALA A 205 10.72 3.93 -8.51
CA ALA A 205 11.29 4.11 -7.18
C ALA A 205 11.03 5.50 -6.58
N TYR A 206 10.61 5.51 -5.32
CA TYR A 206 10.67 6.67 -4.43
C TYR A 206 11.89 6.56 -3.50
N GLY A 207 11.91 5.62 -2.56
CA GLY A 207 12.98 5.37 -1.62
C GLY A 207 13.52 3.95 -1.77
N SER A 208 14.64 3.79 -2.48
CA SER A 208 15.15 2.47 -2.90
C SER A 208 15.45 1.52 -1.75
N SER A 209 15.78 2.04 -0.55
CA SER A 209 16.05 1.25 0.65
C SER A 209 14.82 1.01 1.53
N LEU A 210 13.62 1.43 1.08
CA LEU A 210 12.39 1.44 1.88
C LEU A 210 11.17 0.88 1.12
N ASP A 211 11.09 1.13 -0.20
CA ASP A 211 9.95 0.78 -1.03
C ASP A 211 9.65 -0.71 -1.02
N GLN A 212 8.37 -1.07 -0.87
CA GLN A 212 7.91 -2.45 -0.97
C GLN A 212 6.52 -2.49 -1.61
N ILE A 213 6.28 -3.45 -2.51
CA ILE A 213 4.97 -3.75 -3.08
C ILE A 213 4.21 -4.67 -2.13
N GLY A 214 2.90 -4.49 -2.04
CA GLY A 214 2.04 -5.38 -1.26
C GLY A 214 0.56 -5.26 -1.60
N PRO A 215 -0.26 -6.20 -1.10
CA PRO A 215 -1.69 -6.28 -1.38
C PRO A 215 -2.53 -5.32 -0.55
N LEU A 216 -3.67 -4.93 -1.16
CA LEU A 216 -4.85 -4.38 -0.49
C LEU A 216 -6.05 -5.24 -0.85
N SER A 217 -6.81 -5.68 0.15
CA SER A 217 -7.92 -6.64 0.00
C SER A 217 -9.02 -6.40 1.02
N ARG A 218 -10.15 -7.10 0.87
CA ARG A 218 -11.30 -6.97 1.79
C ARG A 218 -11.11 -7.75 3.09
N ASN A 219 -10.30 -8.81 3.06
CA ASN A 219 -10.08 -9.72 4.17
C ASN A 219 -8.64 -10.26 4.19
N VAL A 220 -8.28 -10.92 5.28
CA VAL A 220 -6.93 -11.48 5.49
C VAL A 220 -6.67 -12.68 4.58
N SER A 221 -7.67 -13.47 4.24
CA SER A 221 -7.52 -14.65 3.36
C SER A 221 -7.12 -14.23 1.95
N ASP A 222 -7.79 -13.23 1.38
CA ASP A 222 -7.41 -12.66 0.10
C ASP A 222 -6.01 -12.04 0.16
N CYS A 223 -5.70 -11.30 1.25
CA CYS A 223 -4.39 -10.69 1.45
C CYS A 223 -3.26 -11.73 1.41
N ALA A 224 -3.43 -12.88 2.09
CA ALA A 224 -2.47 -13.97 2.10
C ALA A 224 -2.30 -14.60 0.70
N ALA A 225 -3.40 -14.87 0.00
CA ALA A 225 -3.37 -15.45 -1.34
C ALA A 225 -2.69 -14.53 -2.38
N ILE A 226 -2.95 -13.21 -2.30
CA ILE A 226 -2.31 -12.23 -3.18
C ILE A 226 -0.81 -12.15 -2.88
N LEU A 227 -0.43 -12.06 -1.59
CA LEU A 227 0.97 -11.99 -1.20
C LEU A 227 1.74 -13.24 -1.66
N GLU A 228 1.13 -14.43 -1.53
CA GLU A 228 1.71 -15.69 -2.00
C GLU A 228 2.01 -15.64 -3.51
N VAL A 229 1.07 -15.14 -4.32
CA VAL A 229 1.23 -15.03 -5.78
C VAL A 229 2.30 -14.02 -6.18
N ILE A 230 2.40 -12.86 -5.52
CA ILE A 230 3.35 -11.81 -5.91
C ILE A 230 4.75 -12.00 -5.31
N SER A 231 4.93 -12.91 -4.35
CA SER A 231 6.22 -13.18 -3.70
C SER A 231 7.05 -14.14 -4.52
N SER A 232 8.17 -13.66 -5.03
CA SER A 232 9.11 -14.49 -5.79
C SER A 232 10.51 -13.90 -5.75
N HIS A 233 11.53 -14.76 -5.81
CA HIS A 233 12.89 -14.31 -6.10
C HIS A 233 13.01 -13.87 -7.56
N ASP A 234 13.58 -12.70 -7.77
CA ASP A 234 13.78 -12.13 -9.10
C ASP A 234 15.23 -11.67 -9.28
N LYS A 235 15.93 -12.27 -10.23
CA LYS A 235 17.33 -11.91 -10.57
C LYS A 235 17.50 -10.49 -11.12
N LYS A 236 16.41 -9.83 -11.54
CA LYS A 236 16.39 -8.44 -12.01
C LYS A 236 16.37 -7.43 -10.86
N ASP A 237 16.07 -7.86 -9.64
CA ASP A 237 16.13 -7.06 -8.42
C ASP A 237 17.14 -7.66 -7.44
N SER A 238 18.29 -7.04 -7.28
CA SER A 238 19.36 -7.50 -6.38
C SER A 238 18.97 -7.50 -4.90
N THR A 239 17.86 -6.88 -4.54
CA THR A 239 17.32 -6.85 -3.17
C THR A 239 16.26 -7.93 -2.93
N SER A 240 15.83 -8.62 -3.98
CA SER A 240 14.87 -9.73 -3.89
C SER A 240 15.51 -10.92 -3.18
N VAL A 241 14.86 -11.41 -2.14
CA VAL A 241 15.36 -12.51 -1.30
C VAL A 241 14.80 -13.85 -1.78
N GLU A 242 15.67 -14.85 -1.88
CA GLU A 242 15.24 -16.23 -2.11
C GLU A 242 14.76 -16.84 -0.79
N ARG A 243 13.52 -17.37 -0.78
CA ARG A 243 12.91 -17.97 0.41
C ARG A 243 11.95 -19.10 0.03
N ASP A 244 11.88 -20.13 0.90
CA ASP A 244 11.07 -21.33 0.69
C ASP A 244 9.72 -21.27 1.43
N ASP A 245 9.50 -20.26 2.29
CA ASP A 245 8.33 -20.16 3.19
C ASP A 245 7.28 -19.16 2.69
N THR A 246 7.03 -19.11 1.39
CA THR A 246 6.09 -18.18 0.75
C THR A 246 4.66 -18.70 0.63
N ASP A 247 4.35 -19.88 1.15
CA ASP A 247 3.01 -20.47 1.25
C ASP A 247 2.19 -19.78 2.36
N PHE A 248 1.87 -18.51 2.17
CA PHE A 248 1.24 -17.66 3.20
C PHE A 248 -0.18 -18.07 3.53
N THR A 249 -0.90 -18.69 2.61
CA THR A 249 -2.25 -19.22 2.85
C THR A 249 -2.28 -20.35 3.89
N SER A 250 -1.16 -21.05 4.10
CA SER A 250 -1.03 -22.05 5.17
C SER A 250 -1.11 -21.46 6.59
N ALA A 251 -0.94 -20.13 6.71
CA ALA A 251 -1.02 -19.41 7.98
C ALA A 251 -2.46 -18.95 8.34
N LEU A 252 -3.47 -19.27 7.52
CA LEU A 252 -4.87 -18.96 7.80
C LEU A 252 -5.43 -19.94 8.86
N VAL A 253 -4.89 -19.82 10.06
CA VAL A 253 -5.23 -20.66 11.21
C VAL A 253 -5.81 -19.77 12.31
N ASP A 254 -7.01 -20.12 12.78
CA ASP A 254 -7.70 -19.38 13.84
C ASP A 254 -7.24 -19.84 15.24
N ASP A 255 -5.96 -19.63 15.54
CA ASP A 255 -5.34 -19.93 16.82
C ASP A 255 -4.20 -18.94 17.13
N VAL A 256 -4.30 -18.30 18.30
CA VAL A 256 -3.25 -17.41 18.84
C VAL A 256 -2.85 -17.81 20.27
N LYS A 257 -3.25 -19.01 20.73
CA LYS A 257 -2.98 -19.47 22.07
C LYS A 257 -1.48 -19.50 22.40
N GLY A 258 -1.12 -18.79 23.47
CA GLY A 258 0.26 -18.69 23.93
C GLY A 258 1.14 -17.76 23.10
N MET A 259 0.64 -17.15 22.02
CA MET A 259 1.35 -16.16 21.23
C MET A 259 1.56 -14.89 22.06
N LYS A 260 2.78 -14.37 22.09
CA LYS A 260 3.14 -13.16 22.86
C LYS A 260 2.96 -11.92 21.98
N ILE A 261 2.07 -11.03 22.38
CA ILE A 261 1.78 -9.78 21.67
C ILE A 261 2.24 -8.61 22.53
N GLY A 262 3.18 -7.81 22.00
CA GLY A 262 3.68 -6.61 22.65
C GLY A 262 2.88 -5.38 22.25
N ILE A 263 2.55 -4.51 23.23
CA ILE A 263 1.95 -3.19 22.99
C ILE A 263 2.98 -2.11 23.37
N PRO A 264 3.54 -1.36 22.40
CA PRO A 264 4.52 -0.32 22.69
C PRO A 264 3.82 0.91 23.32
N ARG A 265 4.13 1.24 24.59
CA ARG A 265 3.55 2.41 25.27
C ARG A 265 3.81 3.71 24.54
N ASP A 266 4.94 3.77 23.81
CA ASP A 266 5.34 4.97 23.08
C ASP A 266 4.38 5.34 21.95
N TYR A 267 3.60 4.38 21.42
CA TYR A 267 2.59 4.62 20.40
C TYR A 267 1.22 5.03 20.96
N PHE A 268 1.05 5.02 22.29
CA PHE A 268 -0.21 5.35 22.94
C PHE A 268 -0.12 6.63 23.79
N LYS A 269 0.86 7.49 23.48
CA LYS A 269 1.09 8.80 24.13
C LYS A 269 0.16 9.89 23.56
N GLU A 270 0.40 11.12 24.00
CA GLU A 270 -0.28 12.32 23.53
C GLU A 270 -0.22 12.44 22.00
N GLY A 271 -1.33 12.86 21.38
CA GLY A 271 -1.48 12.97 19.92
C GLY A 271 -2.27 11.81 19.28
N LEU A 272 -2.47 10.70 19.97
CA LEU A 272 -3.37 9.64 19.53
C LEU A 272 -4.81 9.95 19.96
N ASP A 273 -5.73 9.94 18.99
CA ASP A 273 -7.17 10.09 19.24
C ASP A 273 -7.70 9.00 20.18
N ASN A 274 -8.57 9.38 21.11
CA ASN A 274 -9.10 8.45 22.12
C ASN A 274 -9.97 7.34 21.51
N GLU A 275 -10.75 7.63 20.46
CA GLU A 275 -11.57 6.61 19.80
C GLU A 275 -10.67 5.58 19.09
N VAL A 276 -9.58 6.02 18.49
CA VAL A 276 -8.56 5.13 17.88
C VAL A 276 -7.90 4.28 18.96
N ARG A 277 -7.43 4.90 20.07
CA ARG A 277 -6.83 4.20 21.21
C ARG A 277 -7.74 3.09 21.73
N ASP A 278 -8.99 3.44 22.01
CA ASP A 278 -9.95 2.53 22.63
C ASP A 278 -10.26 1.33 21.73
N LYS A 279 -10.41 1.55 20.42
CA LYS A 279 -10.66 0.48 19.44
C LYS A 279 -9.46 -0.46 19.26
N VAL A 280 -8.26 0.10 19.25
CA VAL A 280 -7.02 -0.69 19.11
C VAL A 280 -6.78 -1.52 20.38
N LEU A 281 -6.98 -0.97 21.57
CA LEU A 281 -6.87 -1.71 22.82
C LEU A 281 -7.99 -2.76 22.98
N ALA A 282 -9.19 -2.48 22.50
CA ALA A 282 -10.26 -3.47 22.46
C ALA A 282 -9.90 -4.67 21.55
N ALA A 283 -9.24 -4.43 20.43
CA ALA A 283 -8.77 -5.50 19.56
C ALA A 283 -7.67 -6.35 20.23
N ALA A 284 -6.76 -5.73 20.99
CA ALA A 284 -5.76 -6.45 21.78
C ALA A 284 -6.44 -7.38 22.82
N LYS A 285 -7.50 -6.90 23.48
CA LYS A 285 -8.29 -7.68 24.43
C LYS A 285 -8.99 -8.89 23.78
N VAL A 286 -9.50 -8.73 22.56
CA VAL A 286 -10.07 -9.86 21.77
C VAL A 286 -9.02 -10.95 21.56
N LEU A 287 -7.79 -10.59 21.21
CA LEU A 287 -6.70 -11.56 21.03
C LEU A 287 -6.31 -12.22 22.36
N GLU A 288 -6.31 -11.47 23.47
CA GLU A 288 -6.08 -12.00 24.81
C GLU A 288 -7.18 -13.00 25.22
N GLU A 289 -8.44 -12.71 24.96
CA GLU A 289 -9.57 -13.62 25.19
C GLU A 289 -9.48 -14.92 24.36
N LYS A 290 -8.80 -14.85 23.18
CA LYS A 290 -8.47 -16.04 22.37
C LYS A 290 -7.21 -16.78 22.85
N GLY A 291 -6.61 -16.36 23.95
CA GLY A 291 -5.48 -17.05 24.61
C GLY A 291 -4.10 -16.52 24.25
N ALA A 292 -3.97 -15.41 23.56
CA ALA A 292 -2.70 -14.70 23.43
C ALA A 292 -2.27 -14.09 24.77
N ILE A 293 -0.95 -13.89 24.95
CA ILE A 293 -0.37 -13.21 26.10
C ILE A 293 -0.05 -11.77 25.66
N VAL A 294 -0.81 -10.82 26.19
CA VAL A 294 -0.66 -9.40 25.81
C VAL A 294 0.10 -8.66 26.90
N GLU A 295 1.20 -7.99 26.55
CA GLU A 295 2.04 -7.25 27.48
C GLU A 295 2.40 -5.88 26.92
N GLU A 296 2.45 -4.85 27.78
CA GLU A 296 2.97 -3.55 27.42
C GLU A 296 4.49 -3.48 27.59
N PHE A 297 5.17 -2.76 26.68
CA PHE A 297 6.61 -2.53 26.75
C PHE A 297 6.98 -1.14 26.23
N ASP A 298 8.24 -0.73 26.46
CA ASP A 298 8.76 0.55 25.97
C ASP A 298 9.57 0.31 24.69
N LEU A 299 9.20 1.01 23.61
CA LEU A 299 9.88 0.96 22.31
C LEU A 299 10.65 2.27 22.12
N SER A 300 11.93 2.27 22.47
CA SER A 300 12.77 3.46 22.41
C SER A 300 13.04 3.96 20.99
N LEU A 301 13.35 5.25 20.85
CA LEU A 301 13.84 5.93 19.65
C LEU A 301 12.80 6.09 18.51
N VAL A 302 11.55 5.68 18.69
CA VAL A 302 10.52 5.87 17.65
C VAL A 302 10.19 7.34 17.39
N GLU A 303 10.43 8.22 18.34
CA GLU A 303 10.32 9.68 18.21
C GLU A 303 11.26 10.26 17.15
N TYR A 304 12.37 9.57 16.86
CA TYR A 304 13.33 9.97 15.80
C TYR A 304 13.00 9.37 14.43
N ALA A 305 11.95 8.54 14.32
CA ALA A 305 11.61 7.86 13.07
C ALA A 305 11.25 8.85 11.96
N ILE A 306 10.41 9.87 12.25
CA ILE A 306 9.99 10.87 11.27
C ILE A 306 11.19 11.63 10.69
N PRO A 307 12.05 12.31 11.48
CA PRO A 307 13.18 13.05 10.92
C PRO A 307 14.19 12.13 10.19
N ALA A 308 14.42 10.91 10.68
CA ALA A 308 15.31 9.97 10.01
C ALA A 308 14.73 9.53 8.65
N TYR A 309 13.45 9.18 8.60
CA TYR A 309 12.76 8.76 7.39
C TYR A 309 12.78 9.85 6.32
N TYR A 310 12.32 11.07 6.64
CA TYR A 310 12.25 12.13 5.63
C TYR A 310 13.61 12.57 5.13
N THR A 311 14.66 12.45 5.96
CA THR A 311 16.04 12.69 5.53
C THR A 311 16.50 11.63 4.52
N ILE A 312 16.32 10.33 4.84
CA ILE A 312 16.73 9.22 3.95
C ILE A 312 15.89 9.19 2.68
N ALA A 313 14.57 9.25 2.83
CA ALA A 313 13.65 9.15 1.70
C ALA A 313 13.80 10.32 0.72
N ALA A 314 14.01 11.56 1.21
CA ALA A 314 14.26 12.70 0.36
C ALA A 314 15.61 12.58 -0.36
N ALA A 315 16.67 12.11 0.31
CA ALA A 315 17.96 11.87 -0.30
C ALA A 315 17.87 10.85 -1.45
N GLU A 316 17.22 9.72 -1.20
CA GLU A 316 17.00 8.67 -2.21
C GLU A 316 16.09 9.15 -3.35
N ALA A 317 15.03 9.90 -3.04
CA ALA A 317 14.15 10.51 -4.04
C ALA A 317 14.91 11.44 -4.99
N SER A 318 15.79 12.30 -4.46
CA SER A 318 16.54 13.24 -5.30
C SER A 318 17.40 12.51 -6.32
N SER A 319 18.01 11.38 -5.95
CA SER A 319 18.78 10.52 -6.84
C SER A 319 17.89 9.71 -7.79
N ASN A 320 16.79 9.12 -7.29
CA ASN A 320 15.90 8.29 -8.11
C ASN A 320 15.18 9.10 -9.19
N LEU A 321 14.78 10.34 -8.90
CA LEU A 321 14.03 11.19 -9.82
C LEU A 321 14.91 12.03 -10.76
N GLU A 322 16.25 11.95 -10.67
CA GLU A 322 17.16 12.65 -11.60
C GLU A 322 16.96 12.22 -13.06
N ARG A 323 16.57 10.95 -13.28
CA ARG A 323 16.35 10.36 -14.61
C ARG A 323 15.15 10.92 -15.38
N PHE A 324 14.23 11.62 -14.69
CA PHE A 324 13.04 12.21 -15.32
C PHE A 324 13.36 13.64 -15.74
N ASP A 325 13.96 13.80 -16.91
CA ASP A 325 14.52 15.02 -17.45
C ASP A 325 13.87 15.52 -18.76
N GLY A 326 12.92 14.73 -19.29
CA GLY A 326 12.23 15.04 -20.54
C GLY A 326 13.05 14.72 -21.81
N VAL A 327 14.17 13.99 -21.70
CA VAL A 327 15.04 13.66 -22.85
C VAL A 327 14.65 12.35 -23.51
N LYS A 328 14.62 11.25 -22.75
CA LYS A 328 14.37 9.91 -23.30
C LYS A 328 12.89 9.55 -23.34
N TYR A 329 12.12 9.98 -22.34
CA TYR A 329 10.69 9.71 -22.16
C TYR A 329 10.09 10.74 -21.22
N GLY A 330 8.74 10.74 -21.14
CA GLY A 330 8.00 11.62 -20.27
C GLY A 330 7.76 13.00 -20.88
N PHE A 331 7.31 13.93 -20.03
CA PHE A 331 6.98 15.30 -20.41
C PHE A 331 8.24 16.08 -20.75
N ARG A 332 8.22 16.76 -21.90
CA ARG A 332 9.22 17.73 -22.33
C ARG A 332 8.55 19.08 -22.50
N ALA A 333 9.11 20.12 -21.88
CA ALA A 333 8.66 21.48 -22.07
C ALA A 333 8.92 21.94 -23.50
N GLU A 334 7.96 22.68 -24.06
CA GLU A 334 8.06 23.33 -25.36
C GLU A 334 8.81 24.67 -25.26
N ASP A 335 9.14 25.26 -26.38
CA ASP A 335 9.76 26.60 -26.51
C ASP A 335 11.06 26.78 -25.70
N CYS A 336 11.94 25.79 -25.72
CA CYS A 336 13.25 25.83 -25.08
C CYS A 336 14.34 26.18 -26.11
N GLU A 337 15.09 27.25 -25.86
CA GLU A 337 16.17 27.71 -26.75
C GLU A 337 17.46 26.90 -26.58
N GLU A 338 17.67 26.34 -25.38
CA GLU A 338 18.87 25.58 -25.04
C GLU A 338 18.59 24.38 -24.14
N LEU A 339 19.54 23.42 -24.08
CA LEU A 339 19.41 22.18 -23.34
C LEU A 339 19.16 22.39 -21.83
N HIS A 340 19.89 23.31 -21.21
CA HIS A 340 19.73 23.60 -19.78
C HIS A 340 18.33 24.15 -19.46
N GLN A 341 17.81 25.03 -20.33
CA GLN A 341 16.46 25.57 -20.20
C GLN A 341 15.40 24.46 -20.35
N MET A 342 15.60 23.51 -21.27
CA MET A 342 14.73 22.36 -21.46
C MET A 342 14.66 21.48 -20.21
N TYR A 343 15.79 21.11 -19.60
CA TYR A 343 15.81 20.38 -18.33
C TYR A 343 15.08 21.12 -17.22
N LYS A 344 15.42 22.40 -17.02
CA LYS A 344 14.84 23.23 -15.96
C LYS A 344 13.33 23.36 -16.12
N ARG A 345 12.85 23.65 -17.32
CA ARG A 345 11.41 23.83 -17.60
C ARG A 345 10.66 22.51 -17.50
N SER A 346 11.18 21.42 -18.09
CA SER A 346 10.52 20.11 -18.04
C SER A 346 10.31 19.64 -16.59
N ARG A 347 11.33 19.74 -15.75
CA ARG A 347 11.23 19.35 -14.34
C ARG A 347 10.36 20.30 -13.52
N SER A 348 10.44 21.60 -13.74
CA SER A 348 9.64 22.58 -12.97
C SER A 348 8.15 22.53 -13.30
N GLN A 349 7.78 22.22 -14.54
CA GLN A 349 6.40 22.11 -15.01
C GLN A 349 5.81 20.71 -14.82
N GLY A 350 6.66 19.68 -14.94
CA GLY A 350 6.25 18.29 -14.87
C GLY A 350 6.08 17.73 -13.46
N PHE A 351 6.87 18.21 -12.48
CA PHE A 351 6.74 17.81 -11.08
C PHE A 351 5.86 18.75 -10.27
N GLY A 352 5.05 18.19 -9.40
CA GLY A 352 4.24 18.90 -8.42
C GLY A 352 5.06 19.50 -7.26
N PRO A 353 4.42 20.33 -6.41
CA PRO A 353 5.11 21.04 -5.33
C PRO A 353 5.78 20.16 -4.30
N GLU A 354 5.13 19.06 -3.88
CA GLU A 354 5.67 18.17 -2.85
C GLU A 354 6.89 17.39 -3.35
N VAL A 355 6.83 16.87 -4.58
CA VAL A 355 7.97 16.19 -5.21
C VAL A 355 9.16 17.13 -5.34
N LYS A 356 8.95 18.37 -5.80
CA LYS A 356 10.01 19.38 -5.87
C LYS A 356 10.63 19.68 -4.50
N ARG A 357 9.80 19.79 -3.44
CA ARG A 357 10.27 20.02 -2.07
C ARG A 357 11.20 18.88 -1.63
N ARG A 358 10.82 17.61 -1.85
CA ARG A 358 11.63 16.45 -1.46
C ARG A 358 12.90 16.32 -2.28
N ILE A 359 12.87 16.61 -3.58
CA ILE A 359 14.09 16.65 -4.41
C ILE A 359 15.06 17.72 -3.89
N MET A 360 14.58 18.93 -3.57
CA MET A 360 15.43 20.00 -3.03
C MET A 360 16.00 19.64 -1.67
N LEU A 361 15.18 19.11 -0.76
CA LEU A 361 15.63 18.64 0.55
C LEU A 361 16.67 17.53 0.41
N GLY A 362 16.43 16.56 -0.47
CA GLY A 362 17.36 15.47 -0.73
C GLY A 362 18.71 15.95 -1.28
N SER A 363 18.68 16.86 -2.24
CA SER A 363 19.89 17.48 -2.78
C SER A 363 20.68 18.24 -1.70
N PHE A 364 19.98 18.92 -0.78
CA PHE A 364 20.60 19.61 0.35
C PHE A 364 21.28 18.64 1.30
N VAL A 365 20.59 17.59 1.75
CA VAL A 365 21.17 16.64 2.72
C VAL A 365 22.29 15.77 2.15
N LEU A 366 22.38 15.63 0.82
CA LEU A 366 23.47 14.95 0.13
C LEU A 366 24.64 15.88 -0.22
N SER A 367 24.50 17.19 -0.03
CA SER A 367 25.55 18.15 -0.40
C SER A 367 26.76 18.10 0.53
N SER A 368 27.90 18.57 0.03
CA SER A 368 29.14 18.65 0.79
C SER A 368 28.95 19.47 2.08
N GLY A 369 29.42 18.93 3.20
CA GLY A 369 29.29 19.52 4.54
C GLY A 369 27.99 19.14 5.28
N TYR A 370 26.96 18.64 4.59
CA TYR A 370 25.69 18.22 5.22
C TYR A 370 25.48 16.71 5.21
N TYR A 371 26.17 15.99 4.32
CA TYR A 371 26.06 14.54 4.17
C TYR A 371 26.29 13.80 5.51
N ASP A 372 27.38 14.08 6.21
CA ASP A 372 27.70 13.42 7.47
C ASP A 372 26.75 13.85 8.60
N ALA A 373 26.39 15.14 8.63
CA ALA A 373 25.57 15.72 9.68
C ALA A 373 24.10 15.27 9.61
N TYR A 374 23.58 15.01 8.43
CA TYR A 374 22.18 14.65 8.24
C TYR A 374 22.01 13.23 7.71
N TYR A 375 22.53 12.89 6.53
CA TYR A 375 22.26 11.60 5.90
C TYR A 375 22.88 10.44 6.68
N LEU A 376 24.17 10.49 6.98
CA LEU A 376 24.82 9.42 7.77
C LEU A 376 24.26 9.34 9.19
N LYS A 377 23.89 10.47 9.80
CA LYS A 377 23.23 10.47 11.11
C LYS A 377 21.85 9.77 11.03
N ALA A 378 21.05 10.05 10.01
CA ALA A 378 19.77 9.39 9.79
C ALA A 378 19.93 7.87 9.58
N LEU A 379 20.94 7.41 8.84
CA LEU A 379 21.25 5.99 8.68
C LEU A 379 21.62 5.32 10.01
N ARG A 380 22.37 6.02 10.89
CA ARG A 380 22.68 5.52 12.25
C ARG A 380 21.43 5.40 13.10
N VAL A 381 20.52 6.38 13.02
CA VAL A 381 19.23 6.33 13.73
C VAL A 381 18.38 5.16 13.18
N LYS A 382 18.32 4.95 11.86
CA LYS A 382 17.67 3.79 11.24
C LYS A 382 18.18 2.47 11.84
N ALA A 383 19.50 2.31 11.97
CA ALA A 383 20.10 1.11 12.56
C ALA A 383 19.73 0.93 14.05
N LEU A 384 19.65 2.01 14.82
CA LEU A 384 19.24 1.96 16.23
C LEU A 384 17.76 1.63 16.40
N ILE A 385 16.87 2.16 15.54
CA ILE A 385 15.45 1.79 15.50
C ILE A 385 15.31 0.29 15.19
N LYS A 386 16.04 -0.21 14.17
CA LYS A 386 16.04 -1.66 13.86
C LYS A 386 16.43 -2.48 15.08
N LYS A 387 17.50 -2.09 15.79
CA LYS A 387 17.95 -2.78 17.01
C LYS A 387 16.89 -2.79 18.09
N ALA A 388 16.16 -1.69 18.31
CA ALA A 388 15.07 -1.62 19.30
C ALA A 388 13.95 -2.61 18.97
N PHE A 389 13.60 -2.76 17.69
CA PHE A 389 12.65 -3.79 17.27
C PHE A 389 13.21 -5.22 17.43
N ASP A 390 14.50 -5.47 17.14
CA ASP A 390 15.12 -6.78 17.35
C ASP A 390 15.07 -7.19 18.82
N GLU A 391 15.32 -6.25 19.75
CA GLU A 391 15.20 -6.48 21.19
C GLU A 391 13.74 -6.77 21.60
N ALA A 392 12.75 -6.11 20.99
CA ALA A 392 11.35 -6.39 21.22
C ALA A 392 10.95 -7.78 20.69
N PHE A 393 11.35 -8.14 19.46
CA PHE A 393 11.05 -9.46 18.87
C PHE A 393 11.80 -10.63 19.51
N ALA A 394 12.84 -10.37 20.32
CA ALA A 394 13.40 -11.41 21.19
C ALA A 394 12.41 -11.87 22.29
N LYS A 395 11.36 -11.09 22.57
CA LYS A 395 10.36 -11.35 23.62
C LYS A 395 8.96 -11.60 23.07
N TYR A 396 8.57 -10.92 21.98
CA TYR A 396 7.23 -10.91 21.41
C TYR A 396 7.21 -11.55 20.03
N ASP A 397 6.13 -12.26 19.72
CA ASP A 397 5.88 -12.82 18.39
C ASP A 397 5.36 -11.78 17.41
N VAL A 398 4.52 -10.85 17.91
CA VAL A 398 3.86 -9.79 17.15
C VAL A 398 3.77 -8.53 18.02
N ILE A 399 3.88 -7.36 17.40
CA ILE A 399 3.61 -6.08 18.05
C ILE A 399 2.29 -5.54 17.51
N LEU A 400 1.38 -5.11 18.41
CA LEU A 400 0.10 -4.51 18.09
C LEU A 400 0.17 -3.00 18.35
N ALA A 401 -0.27 -2.20 17.39
CA ALA A 401 -0.17 -0.75 17.43
C ALA A 401 -1.35 -0.07 16.69
N PRO A 402 -1.62 1.24 16.92
CA PRO A 402 -2.43 2.01 16.01
C PRO A 402 -1.74 2.12 14.64
N CYS A 403 -2.51 2.23 13.55
CA CYS A 403 -1.97 2.44 12.21
C CYS A 403 -1.84 3.93 11.87
N ALA A 404 -2.75 4.75 12.37
CA ALA A 404 -2.76 6.20 12.18
C ALA A 404 -3.22 6.89 13.48
N PRO A 405 -2.86 8.17 13.70
CA PRO A 405 -3.21 8.88 14.94
C PRO A 405 -4.69 9.24 15.06
N THR A 406 -5.39 9.36 13.94
CA THR A 406 -6.82 9.73 13.84
C THR A 406 -7.50 8.86 12.78
N THR A 407 -8.81 8.94 12.66
CA THR A 407 -9.53 8.53 11.45
C THR A 407 -9.20 9.49 10.30
N ALA A 408 -9.65 9.16 9.07
CA ALA A 408 -9.35 9.93 7.87
C ALA A 408 -9.64 11.44 8.06
N PRO A 409 -8.65 12.33 7.88
CA PRO A 409 -8.87 13.77 7.94
C PRO A 409 -9.68 14.28 6.74
N LYS A 410 -10.23 15.48 6.86
CA LYS A 410 -10.93 16.14 5.76
C LYS A 410 -9.97 16.51 4.63
N LEU A 411 -10.47 16.52 3.41
CA LEU A 411 -9.77 17.05 2.24
C LEU A 411 -9.29 18.47 2.52
N GLY A 412 -8.08 18.81 2.09
CA GLY A 412 -7.45 20.09 2.28
C GLY A 412 -6.81 20.33 3.66
N ALA A 413 -7.09 19.51 4.66
CA ALA A 413 -6.62 19.75 6.04
C ALA A 413 -5.10 19.68 6.19
N SER A 414 -4.39 18.95 5.33
CA SER A 414 -2.94 18.75 5.38
C SER A 414 -2.18 19.51 4.28
N LEU A 415 -2.85 20.03 3.26
CA LEU A 415 -2.18 20.67 2.12
C LEU A 415 -1.42 21.96 2.49
N SER A 416 -1.94 22.72 3.45
CA SER A 416 -1.32 23.98 3.93
C SER A 416 -0.21 23.76 4.96
N ASP A 417 -0.13 22.56 5.56
CA ASP A 417 0.83 22.22 6.61
C ASP A 417 1.42 20.82 6.38
N PRO A 418 2.56 20.73 5.69
CA PRO A 418 3.22 19.45 5.43
C PRO A 418 3.57 18.65 6.70
N ILE A 419 3.77 19.33 7.84
CA ILE A 419 4.09 18.64 9.10
C ILE A 419 2.90 17.80 9.57
N LYS A 420 1.67 18.28 9.40
CA LYS A 420 0.47 17.49 9.72
C LYS A 420 0.38 16.21 8.89
N MET A 421 0.69 16.30 7.59
CA MET A 421 0.77 15.14 6.73
C MET A 421 1.85 14.17 7.20
N TYR A 422 3.04 14.67 7.57
CA TYR A 422 4.15 13.83 8.03
C TYR A 422 3.86 13.15 9.37
N LEU A 423 3.13 13.80 10.27
CA LEU A 423 2.73 13.23 11.55
C LEU A 423 1.69 12.11 11.41
N SER A 424 0.93 12.05 10.31
CA SER A 424 -0.02 10.96 10.07
C SER A 424 0.65 9.59 9.91
N ASP A 425 1.94 9.55 9.57
CA ASP A 425 2.71 8.34 9.33
C ASP A 425 3.55 7.89 10.54
N ILE A 426 3.38 8.55 11.71
CA ILE A 426 4.24 8.36 12.89
C ILE A 426 4.34 6.89 13.35
N TYR A 427 3.26 6.11 13.19
CA TYR A 427 3.21 4.71 13.63
C TYR A 427 3.66 3.72 12.57
N THR A 428 3.77 4.14 11.30
CA THR A 428 4.09 3.24 10.19
C THR A 428 5.53 3.34 9.72
N ILE A 429 6.13 4.53 9.78
CA ILE A 429 7.48 4.83 9.27
C ILE A 429 8.57 3.97 9.92
N SER A 430 8.52 3.74 11.22
CA SER A 430 9.52 2.97 11.95
C SER A 430 9.63 1.52 11.44
N VAL A 431 8.51 0.95 11.00
CA VAL A 431 8.42 -0.40 10.41
C VAL A 431 9.20 -0.47 9.09
N ASN A 432 9.11 0.58 8.24
CA ASN A 432 9.87 0.67 6.99
C ASN A 432 11.36 0.87 7.27
N LEU A 433 11.72 1.76 8.21
CA LEU A 433 13.12 1.97 8.61
C LEU A 433 13.76 0.68 9.11
N ALA A 434 13.01 -0.15 9.84
CA ALA A 434 13.48 -1.43 10.33
C ALA A 434 13.41 -2.57 9.31
N GLY A 435 12.80 -2.36 8.13
CA GLY A 435 12.63 -3.38 7.07
C GLY A 435 11.60 -4.46 7.40
N LEU A 436 10.80 -4.28 8.44
CA LEU A 436 9.88 -5.26 9.01
C LEU A 436 8.58 -5.40 8.19
N PRO A 437 7.90 -6.55 8.24
CA PRO A 437 6.55 -6.70 7.72
C PRO A 437 5.52 -6.06 8.66
N GLY A 438 4.42 -5.56 8.08
CA GLY A 438 3.29 -5.03 8.83
C GLY A 438 1.99 -5.18 8.07
N ILE A 439 0.92 -5.52 8.78
CA ILE A 439 -0.43 -5.62 8.24
C ILE A 439 -1.35 -4.67 8.98
N SER A 440 -2.15 -3.93 8.24
CA SER A 440 -3.25 -3.12 8.79
C SER A 440 -4.58 -3.78 8.46
N LEU A 441 -5.48 -3.78 9.43
CA LEU A 441 -6.83 -4.27 9.26
C LEU A 441 -7.82 -3.44 10.11
N PRO A 442 -9.10 -3.32 9.70
CA PRO A 442 -10.06 -2.50 10.42
C PRO A 442 -10.39 -3.12 11.78
N CYS A 443 -10.51 -2.27 12.82
CA CYS A 443 -10.89 -2.66 14.18
C CYS A 443 -12.14 -1.94 14.73
N GLY A 444 -12.79 -1.15 13.90
CA GLY A 444 -14.03 -0.47 14.26
C GLY A 444 -14.27 0.76 13.43
N MET A 445 -15.21 1.58 13.89
CA MET A 445 -15.50 2.89 13.32
C MET A 445 -15.54 3.94 14.44
N ASP A 446 -15.24 5.19 14.07
CA ASP A 446 -15.46 6.34 14.95
C ASP A 446 -16.96 6.72 15.01
N LYS A 447 -17.28 7.70 15.82
CA LYS A 447 -18.67 8.24 15.96
C LYS A 447 -19.23 8.86 14.67
N ASN A 448 -18.37 9.19 13.69
CA ASN A 448 -18.78 9.75 12.41
C ASN A 448 -18.93 8.69 11.31
N GLY A 449 -18.69 7.41 11.64
CA GLY A 449 -18.76 6.29 10.70
C GLY A 449 -17.54 6.15 9.81
N LEU A 450 -16.39 6.72 10.19
CA LEU A 450 -15.12 6.53 9.50
C LEU A 450 -14.37 5.33 10.10
N PRO A 451 -13.72 4.50 9.27
CA PRO A 451 -12.99 3.33 9.74
C PRO A 451 -11.79 3.68 10.64
N ILE A 452 -11.55 2.81 11.61
CA ILE A 452 -10.34 2.78 12.44
C ILE A 452 -9.59 1.49 12.14
N GLY A 453 -8.30 1.60 11.80
CA GLY A 453 -7.42 0.47 11.56
C GLY A 453 -6.40 0.29 12.69
N LEU A 454 -6.19 -0.97 13.09
CA LEU A 454 -5.01 -1.38 13.87
C LEU A 454 -3.88 -1.79 12.92
N GLN A 455 -2.67 -1.87 13.45
CA GLN A 455 -1.51 -2.41 12.78
C GLN A 455 -0.92 -3.56 13.61
N LEU A 456 -0.60 -4.68 12.96
CA LEU A 456 0.24 -5.73 13.51
C LEU A 456 1.59 -5.67 12.81
N ILE A 457 2.69 -5.76 13.59
CA ILE A 457 4.06 -5.71 13.11
C ILE A 457 4.73 -7.02 13.47
N GLY A 458 5.43 -7.66 12.53
CA GLY A 458 6.18 -8.89 12.73
C GLY A 458 7.67 -8.69 12.61
N ASP A 459 8.43 -9.69 13.07
CA ASP A 459 9.85 -9.77 12.78
C ASP A 459 10.11 -10.05 11.30
N CYS A 460 11.32 -9.78 10.83
CA CYS A 460 11.73 -10.03 9.45
C CYS A 460 11.41 -11.48 9.04
N PHE A 461 10.74 -11.64 7.89
CA PHE A 461 10.35 -12.92 7.31
C PHE A 461 9.41 -13.76 8.19
N LYS A 462 8.65 -13.12 9.10
CA LYS A 462 7.61 -13.76 9.93
C LYS A 462 6.19 -13.37 9.50
N GLU A 463 5.98 -13.15 8.19
CA GLU A 463 4.67 -12.83 7.62
C GLU A 463 3.60 -13.83 8.03
N LYS A 464 3.92 -15.13 8.11
CA LYS A 464 2.97 -16.18 8.53
C LYS A 464 2.42 -15.94 9.93
N LYS A 465 3.25 -15.52 10.90
CA LYS A 465 2.76 -15.15 12.23
C LYS A 465 1.83 -13.94 12.21
N LEU A 466 2.15 -12.94 11.38
CA LEU A 466 1.27 -11.77 11.19
C LEU A 466 -0.08 -12.17 10.61
N ILE A 467 -0.08 -12.97 9.55
CA ILE A 467 -1.28 -13.45 8.87
C ILE A 467 -2.13 -14.29 9.84
N GLN A 468 -1.53 -15.20 10.60
CA GLN A 468 -2.22 -15.99 11.61
C GLN A 468 -2.89 -15.12 12.67
N THR A 469 -2.17 -14.14 13.21
CA THR A 469 -2.72 -13.22 14.22
C THR A 469 -3.83 -12.35 13.64
N ALA A 470 -3.64 -11.80 12.44
CA ALA A 470 -4.63 -10.98 11.76
C ALA A 470 -5.89 -11.79 11.41
N TYR A 471 -5.71 -13.01 10.90
CA TYR A 471 -6.80 -13.91 10.59
C TYR A 471 -7.61 -14.29 11.84
N SER A 472 -6.92 -14.67 12.92
CA SER A 472 -7.59 -15.01 14.18
C SER A 472 -8.39 -13.83 14.74
N TYR A 473 -7.85 -12.61 14.68
CA TYR A 473 -8.59 -11.41 15.06
C TYR A 473 -9.80 -11.17 14.14
N GLU A 474 -9.61 -11.30 12.81
CA GLU A 474 -10.68 -11.11 11.84
C GLU A 474 -11.84 -12.09 12.05
N GLN A 475 -11.56 -13.37 12.35
CA GLN A 475 -12.61 -14.36 12.67
C GLN A 475 -13.43 -13.97 13.90
N ALA A 476 -12.80 -13.41 14.94
CA ALA A 476 -13.50 -12.94 16.14
C ALA A 476 -14.29 -11.65 15.90
N ARG A 477 -13.75 -10.70 15.12
CA ARG A 477 -14.43 -9.46 14.75
C ARG A 477 -15.62 -9.69 13.82
N GLY A 478 -15.52 -10.68 12.92
CA GLY A 478 -16.42 -10.91 11.80
C GLY A 478 -16.11 -10.03 10.58
N ALA A 479 -16.93 -10.15 9.53
CA ALA A 479 -16.76 -9.39 8.29
C ALA A 479 -16.88 -7.87 8.52
N PHE A 480 -16.00 -7.09 7.86
CA PHE A 480 -16.13 -5.65 7.83
C PHE A 480 -16.89 -5.23 6.56
N PRO A 481 -17.85 -4.32 6.64
CA PRO A 481 -18.69 -3.99 5.49
C PRO A 481 -17.89 -3.23 4.42
N LEU A 482 -18.34 -3.34 3.17
CA LEU A 482 -17.92 -2.41 2.12
C LEU A 482 -18.53 -1.03 2.36
N ALA A 483 -17.85 0.01 1.90
CA ALA A 483 -18.40 1.35 1.94
C ALA A 483 -19.63 1.43 1.03
N LYS A 484 -20.79 1.67 1.63
CA LYS A 484 -22.02 1.95 0.89
C LYS A 484 -21.94 3.36 0.30
N GLU A 485 -22.77 3.65 -0.70
CA GLU A 485 -22.88 5.02 -1.20
C GLU A 485 -23.02 6.00 -0.04
N GLY A 486 -22.14 7.01 -0.01
CA GLY A 486 -22.14 8.01 1.04
C GLY A 486 -23.49 8.75 1.06
N LYS A 487 -24.03 8.95 2.26
CA LYS A 487 -25.19 9.82 2.48
C LYS A 487 -24.81 11.27 2.22
#